data_3d09b0818bde4401bf63e90903da3c7f
#
_entry.id   3d09b0818bde4401bf63e90903da3c7f
#
_cell.length_a   1.000
_cell.length_b   1.000
_cell.length_c   1.000
_cell.angle_alpha   90.00
_cell.angle_beta   90.00
_cell.angle_gamma   90.00
#
_symmetry.space_group_name_H-M   'P 1'
#
loop_
_entity.id
_entity.type
_entity.pdbx_description
1 polymer ?
#
loop_
_entity_poly.entity_id
_entity_poly.type
_entity_poly.pdbx_seq_one_letter_code
_entity_poly.pdbx_strand_id
1 'polypeptide(L)'
;MATGTLDSWMRPEQSNTSKKRKSTKPDDNHMPLKRTKPDPTPKLNSDASAKSNPGSNQTTSATSATLKVTEETGDLFAAPPNTLLIHACNCTGSWSAGIAQAFKLHYPSAYQTYSNHCKATDPENLIGTAQLIPPQADSTSKHFVGCLFTSRHYGRRKDSPASILEATGPAMRDLLRLVREFNAGVGDGERVGEVWMCRVNSGLFRVPWAKTRGVLEGIEVGVGGVEGVRVVSLEEG
;
A
#
# COMPACT_ATOMS: atom_id res chain seq x y z
N MET A 1 -10.49 -23.09 -14.70
CA MET A 1 -10.47 -22.27 -13.48
C MET A 1 -9.16 -22.58 -12.79
N ALA A 2 -8.19 -21.66 -12.83
CA ALA A 2 -6.89 -21.85 -12.20
C ALA A 2 -7.00 -21.43 -10.74
N THR A 3 -6.99 -22.41 -9.84
CA THR A 3 -6.89 -22.18 -8.40
C THR A 3 -5.44 -21.80 -8.10
N GLY A 4 -5.21 -20.49 -7.88
CA GLY A 4 -3.92 -20.01 -7.38
C GLY A 4 -3.73 -20.51 -5.95
N THR A 5 -2.73 -21.36 -5.76
CA THR A 5 -2.34 -21.81 -4.41
C THR A 5 -1.53 -20.73 -3.69
N LEU A 6 -1.56 -20.71 -2.36
CA LEU A 6 -0.78 -19.79 -1.48
C LEU A 6 0.69 -19.65 -1.91
N ASP A 7 1.28 -20.69 -2.46
CA ASP A 7 2.66 -20.75 -2.97
C ASP A 7 2.96 -19.72 -4.09
N SER A 8 1.95 -19.33 -4.85
CA SER A 8 2.13 -18.38 -5.95
C SER A 8 2.46 -16.96 -5.47
N TRP A 9 2.05 -16.59 -4.26
CA TRP A 9 2.24 -15.26 -3.70
C TRP A 9 3.54 -15.08 -2.90
N MET A 10 4.22 -16.21 -2.59
CA MET A 10 5.46 -16.23 -1.82
C MET A 10 6.75 -16.18 -2.66
N ARG A 11 6.68 -16.28 -3.99
CA ARG A 11 7.88 -16.25 -4.84
C ARG A 11 8.33 -14.81 -5.10
N PRO A 12 9.56 -14.43 -4.70
CA PRO A 12 10.15 -13.19 -5.17
C PRO A 12 10.36 -13.27 -6.69
N GLU A 13 9.99 -12.23 -7.42
CA GLU A 13 10.31 -12.11 -8.84
C GLU A 13 11.82 -12.28 -9.03
N GLN A 14 12.20 -13.28 -9.82
CA GLN A 14 13.59 -13.48 -10.20
C GLN A 14 13.98 -12.39 -11.19
N SER A 15 14.72 -11.40 -10.73
CA SER A 15 15.35 -10.42 -11.59
C SER A 15 16.36 -11.10 -12.51
N ASN A 16 16.07 -11.03 -13.80
CA ASN A 16 16.90 -11.55 -14.89
C ASN A 16 18.19 -10.70 -14.99
N THR A 17 19.28 -11.16 -14.35
CA THR A 17 20.59 -10.52 -14.46
C THR A 17 21.23 -10.88 -15.81
N SER A 18 21.05 -10.01 -16.79
CA SER A 18 21.81 -10.08 -18.04
C SER A 18 23.24 -9.59 -17.80
N LYS A 19 24.16 -10.47 -18.11
CA LYS A 19 25.62 -10.33 -18.04
C LYS A 19 26.13 -9.09 -18.76
N LYS A 20 26.91 -8.30 -18.04
CA LYS A 20 27.78 -7.21 -18.48
C LYS A 20 28.84 -7.71 -19.47
N ARG A 21 28.80 -7.29 -20.73
CA ARG A 21 29.94 -7.37 -21.66
C ARG A 21 30.59 -6.01 -21.77
N LYS A 22 31.91 -5.97 -21.47
CA LYS A 22 32.85 -4.89 -21.71
C LYS A 22 33.10 -4.78 -23.22
N SER A 23 33.10 -3.58 -23.78
CA SER A 23 34.02 -3.19 -24.87
C SER A 23 34.05 -1.67 -25.05
N THR A 24 35.18 -1.11 -24.78
CA THR A 24 36.03 -0.10 -25.47
C THR A 24 35.36 0.99 -26.34
N LYS A 25 35.73 2.24 -25.99
CA LYS A 25 35.73 3.44 -26.82
C LYS A 25 36.71 3.30 -28.01
N PRO A 26 36.67 4.06 -29.12
CA PRO A 26 36.79 5.51 -29.09
C PRO A 26 36.08 6.33 -30.22
N ASP A 27 36.10 7.63 -30.01
CA ASP A 27 36.33 8.80 -30.90
C ASP A 27 35.25 9.34 -31.84
N ASP A 28 35.01 10.61 -31.51
CA ASP A 28 34.89 11.85 -32.32
C ASP A 28 34.31 11.82 -33.75
N ASN A 29 33.29 12.61 -34.01
CA ASN A 29 33.34 13.82 -34.84
C ASN A 29 31.97 14.52 -34.99
N HIS A 30 31.86 15.68 -34.51
CA HIS A 30 31.61 17.01 -35.04
C HIS A 30 30.42 17.23 -36.02
N MET A 31 29.59 18.16 -35.59
CA MET A 31 28.92 19.30 -36.24
C MET A 31 27.47 19.18 -36.72
N PRO A 32 26.78 20.36 -36.64
CA PRO A 32 25.33 20.50 -36.48
C PRO A 32 24.62 20.99 -37.73
N LEU A 33 23.28 21.01 -37.72
CA LEU A 33 22.40 21.87 -38.52
C LEU A 33 21.01 21.21 -38.60
N LYS A 34 19.90 21.82 -38.46
CA LYS A 34 19.29 23.12 -38.60
C LYS A 34 17.84 23.03 -38.07
N ARG A 35 17.47 24.08 -37.45
CA ARG A 35 16.12 24.55 -37.14
C ARG A 35 15.23 24.62 -38.38
N THR A 36 13.98 24.16 -38.33
CA THR A 36 12.87 24.73 -39.06
C THR A 36 11.57 24.67 -38.25
N LYS A 37 11.04 25.82 -37.98
CA LYS A 37 9.66 26.18 -37.64
C LYS A 37 8.99 26.65 -38.94
N PRO A 38 7.71 27.08 -38.93
CA PRO A 38 6.43 26.49 -38.51
C PRO A 38 5.31 26.70 -39.55
N ASP A 39 4.04 26.36 -39.13
CA ASP A 39 2.75 26.93 -39.55
C ASP A 39 2.12 26.48 -40.89
N PRO A 40 0.84 26.76 -41.11
CA PRO A 40 -0.29 26.98 -40.18
C PRO A 40 -1.57 26.16 -40.50
N THR A 41 -2.54 26.28 -39.62
CA THR A 41 -3.97 25.88 -39.72
C THR A 41 -4.69 26.30 -41.01
N PRO A 42 -5.82 25.65 -41.36
CA PRO A 42 -7.00 26.40 -41.78
C PRO A 42 -8.25 26.13 -40.92
N LYS A 43 -8.98 27.21 -40.77
CA LYS A 43 -10.31 27.36 -40.16
C LYS A 43 -11.44 27.03 -41.14
N LEU A 44 -12.61 26.78 -40.53
CA LEU A 44 -14.02 27.02 -40.99
C LEU A 44 -14.63 26.00 -41.97
N ASN A 45 -15.81 25.43 -41.67
CA ASN A 45 -17.16 26.00 -41.58
C ASN A 45 -18.15 24.94 -41.11
N SER A 46 -18.96 25.23 -40.16
CA SER A 46 -20.39 25.50 -40.01
C SER A 46 -21.40 24.53 -40.66
N ASP A 47 -22.40 24.19 -39.82
CA ASP A 47 -23.81 23.89 -40.07
C ASP A 47 -24.24 22.48 -40.51
N ALA A 48 -24.93 21.80 -39.62
CA ALA A 48 -26.34 21.43 -39.80
C ALA A 48 -26.91 20.71 -38.55
N SER A 49 -28.01 21.27 -38.10
CA SER A 49 -28.95 20.73 -37.11
C SER A 49 -29.49 19.35 -37.45
N ALA A 50 -29.63 18.47 -36.43
CA ALA A 50 -30.74 17.52 -36.32
C ALA A 50 -30.92 17.01 -34.89
N LYS A 51 -31.96 17.49 -34.28
CA LYS A 51 -32.90 16.94 -33.28
C LYS A 51 -32.52 15.69 -32.48
N SER A 52 -32.37 15.93 -31.18
CA SER A 52 -32.99 15.34 -29.98
C SER A 52 -33.46 13.89 -30.01
N ASN A 53 -32.88 13.08 -29.08
CA ASN A 53 -33.67 12.23 -28.21
C ASN A 53 -32.96 12.15 -26.84
N PRO A 54 -33.66 12.45 -25.72
CA PRO A 54 -33.08 12.27 -24.39
C PRO A 54 -33.30 10.82 -23.97
N GLY A 55 -32.33 9.98 -24.28
CA GLY A 55 -32.19 8.69 -23.63
C GLY A 55 -31.69 8.95 -22.20
N SER A 56 -32.57 8.72 -21.22
CA SER A 56 -32.28 8.75 -19.81
C SER A 56 -31.16 7.72 -19.49
N ASN A 57 -29.91 8.16 -19.54
CA ASN A 57 -28.83 7.47 -18.87
C ASN A 57 -29.04 7.69 -17.36
N GLN A 58 -29.70 6.74 -16.72
CA GLN A 58 -29.56 6.57 -15.27
C GLN A 58 -28.10 6.18 -15.01
N THR A 59 -27.29 7.19 -14.81
CA THR A 59 -26.02 7.02 -14.13
C THR A 59 -26.36 6.60 -12.71
N THR A 60 -26.34 5.31 -12.43
CA THR A 60 -26.31 4.81 -11.06
C THR A 60 -25.04 5.38 -10.45
N SER A 61 -25.15 6.46 -9.71
CA SER A 61 -24.09 6.96 -8.85
C SER A 61 -23.84 5.86 -7.82
N ALA A 62 -22.81 5.03 -8.06
CA ALA A 62 -22.30 4.15 -7.06
C ALA A 62 -21.85 5.06 -5.90
N THR A 63 -22.61 5.05 -4.81
CA THR A 63 -22.30 5.80 -3.60
C THR A 63 -20.96 5.24 -3.10
N SER A 64 -19.87 5.97 -3.33
CA SER A 64 -18.57 5.61 -2.74
C SER A 64 -18.69 5.82 -1.24
N ALA A 65 -18.55 4.73 -0.48
CA ALA A 65 -18.45 4.81 0.97
C ALA A 65 -17.02 5.19 1.36
N THR A 66 -16.85 5.86 2.50
CA THR A 66 -15.53 6.09 3.08
C THR A 66 -15.19 5.02 4.11
N LEU A 67 -13.89 4.81 4.34
CA LEU A 67 -13.39 3.81 5.28
C LEU A 67 -13.88 4.12 6.71
N LYS A 68 -14.62 3.20 7.30
CA LYS A 68 -15.11 3.32 8.68
C LYS A 68 -13.99 2.97 9.65
N VAL A 69 -13.65 3.89 10.56
CA VAL A 69 -12.66 3.68 11.62
C VAL A 69 -13.37 3.56 12.96
N THR A 70 -13.27 2.39 13.61
CA THR A 70 -13.79 2.15 14.96
C THR A 70 -12.64 1.97 15.93
N GLU A 71 -12.76 2.46 17.16
CA GLU A 71 -11.72 2.34 18.19
C GLU A 71 -12.22 1.50 19.36
N GLU A 72 -11.34 0.64 19.88
CA GLU A 72 -11.59 -0.15 21.08
C GLU A 72 -10.31 -0.34 21.89
N THR A 73 -10.49 -0.69 23.17
CA THR A 73 -9.41 -1.08 24.07
C THR A 73 -9.25 -2.59 24.06
N GLY A 74 -8.01 -3.07 23.96
CA GLY A 74 -7.74 -4.50 23.94
C GLY A 74 -6.31 -4.82 23.48
N ASP A 75 -6.07 -6.11 23.24
CA ASP A 75 -4.81 -6.60 22.69
C ASP A 75 -4.97 -6.84 21.17
N LEU A 76 -4.19 -6.12 20.38
CA LEU A 76 -4.16 -6.25 18.92
C LEU A 76 -3.85 -7.69 18.45
N PHE A 77 -3.03 -8.41 19.22
CA PHE A 77 -2.60 -9.78 18.88
C PHE A 77 -3.59 -10.87 19.29
N ALA A 78 -4.65 -10.50 20.04
CA ALA A 78 -5.75 -11.40 20.39
C ALA A 78 -6.84 -11.48 19.29
N ALA A 79 -6.60 -10.90 18.13
CA ALA A 79 -7.51 -10.94 16.99
C ALA A 79 -7.84 -12.38 16.55
N PRO A 80 -9.02 -12.63 15.96
CA PRO A 80 -9.36 -13.96 15.44
C PRO A 80 -8.48 -14.34 14.23
N PRO A 81 -8.36 -15.64 13.90
CA PRO A 81 -7.62 -16.08 12.70
C PRO A 81 -8.10 -15.38 11.43
N ASN A 82 -7.22 -15.26 10.43
CA ASN A 82 -7.44 -14.57 9.17
C ASN A 82 -7.70 -13.06 9.29
N THR A 83 -7.44 -12.47 10.46
CA THR A 83 -7.43 -11.01 10.62
C THR A 83 -6.14 -10.42 10.06
N LEU A 84 -6.25 -9.30 9.35
CA LEU A 84 -5.13 -8.47 8.94
C LEU A 84 -4.76 -7.50 10.06
N LEU A 85 -3.55 -7.65 10.59
CA LEU A 85 -2.99 -6.75 11.61
C LEU A 85 -2.07 -5.72 10.94
N ILE A 86 -2.39 -4.44 11.09
CA ILE A 86 -1.69 -3.36 10.39
C ILE A 86 -0.84 -2.53 11.37
N HIS A 87 0.39 -2.23 10.94
CA HIS A 87 1.21 -1.23 11.63
C HIS A 87 2.00 -0.35 10.65
N ALA A 88 2.45 0.81 11.12
CA ALA A 88 3.31 1.71 10.37
C ALA A 88 4.76 1.23 10.38
N CYS A 89 5.39 1.22 9.20
CA CYS A 89 6.73 0.72 8.97
C CYS A 89 7.67 1.80 8.42
N ASN A 90 8.96 1.57 8.63
CA ASN A 90 10.02 2.28 7.91
C ASN A 90 10.45 1.51 6.66
N CYS A 91 11.14 2.19 5.73
CA CYS A 91 11.63 1.58 4.49
C CYS A 91 13.02 0.94 4.62
N THR A 92 13.58 0.83 5.85
CA THR A 92 14.93 0.29 6.07
C THR A 92 14.95 -1.15 6.61
N GLY A 93 13.79 -1.79 6.72
CA GLY A 93 13.68 -3.20 7.13
C GLY A 93 13.88 -3.44 8.63
N SER A 94 13.56 -2.45 9.49
CA SER A 94 13.80 -2.55 10.94
C SER A 94 12.51 -2.53 11.75
N TRP A 95 12.25 -3.62 12.48
CA TRP A 95 11.23 -3.74 13.53
C TRP A 95 11.93 -3.85 14.90
N SER A 96 12.55 -2.75 15.36
CA SER A 96 13.46 -2.77 16.52
C SER A 96 12.86 -2.18 17.79
N ALA A 97 11.72 -1.51 17.74
CA ALA A 97 11.14 -0.86 18.91
C ALA A 97 9.61 -0.66 18.78
N GLY A 98 8.95 -0.42 19.93
CA GLY A 98 7.51 -0.18 20.01
C GLY A 98 6.69 -1.33 19.46
N ILE A 99 5.54 -1.04 18.86
CA ILE A 99 4.64 -2.06 18.31
C ILE A 99 5.34 -2.93 17.24
N ALA A 100 6.25 -2.38 16.45
CA ALA A 100 6.99 -3.13 15.46
C ALA A 100 7.86 -4.24 16.09
N GLN A 101 8.44 -4.00 17.28
CA GLN A 101 9.16 -5.04 18.02
C GLN A 101 8.21 -6.17 18.46
N ALA A 102 7.01 -5.83 18.91
CA ALA A 102 6.00 -6.85 19.25
C ALA A 102 5.62 -7.68 18.01
N PHE A 103 5.38 -7.05 16.87
CA PHE A 103 5.16 -7.78 15.60
C PHE A 103 6.32 -8.72 15.26
N LYS A 104 7.57 -8.30 15.45
CA LYS A 104 8.75 -9.16 15.22
C LYS A 104 8.77 -10.38 16.13
N LEU A 105 8.33 -10.25 17.37
CA LEU A 105 8.26 -11.36 18.33
C LEU A 105 7.14 -12.33 18.00
N HIS A 106 5.96 -11.82 17.62
CA HIS A 106 4.81 -12.65 17.26
C HIS A 106 4.92 -13.27 15.86
N TYR A 107 5.59 -12.61 14.91
CA TYR A 107 5.67 -13.00 13.49
C TYR A 107 7.10 -12.91 12.94
N PRO A 108 8.04 -13.76 13.41
CA PRO A 108 9.45 -13.67 13.02
C PRO A 108 9.66 -13.90 11.52
N SER A 109 8.92 -14.80 10.87
CA SER A 109 9.02 -15.05 9.43
C SER A 109 8.41 -13.91 8.61
N ALA A 110 7.33 -13.28 9.08
CA ALA A 110 6.81 -12.08 8.44
C ALA A 110 7.82 -10.92 8.52
N TYR A 111 8.54 -10.79 9.63
CA TYR A 111 9.65 -9.83 9.73
C TYR A 111 10.75 -10.09 8.69
N GLN A 112 11.14 -11.34 8.44
CA GLN A 112 12.12 -11.67 7.40
C GLN A 112 11.61 -11.26 6.01
N THR A 113 10.35 -11.53 5.70
CA THR A 113 9.71 -11.15 4.45
C THR A 113 9.73 -9.62 4.26
N TYR A 114 9.31 -8.87 5.29
CA TYR A 114 9.38 -7.40 5.29
C TYR A 114 10.82 -6.89 5.13
N SER A 115 11.77 -7.42 5.90
CA SER A 115 13.17 -6.99 5.86
C SER A 115 13.81 -7.25 4.50
N ASN A 116 13.53 -8.39 3.88
CA ASN A 116 14.03 -8.73 2.54
C ASN A 116 13.42 -7.82 1.47
N HIS A 117 12.13 -7.50 1.56
CA HIS A 117 11.48 -6.54 0.67
C HIS A 117 12.13 -5.15 0.74
N CYS A 118 12.40 -4.64 1.94
CA CYS A 118 13.10 -3.37 2.12
C CYS A 118 14.53 -3.38 1.57
N LYS A 119 15.25 -4.51 1.66
CA LYS A 119 16.62 -4.63 1.11
C LYS A 119 16.64 -4.69 -0.41
N ALA A 120 15.59 -5.21 -1.02
CA ALA A 120 15.47 -5.38 -2.47
C ALA A 120 14.94 -4.12 -3.18
N THR A 121 14.35 -3.17 -2.45
CA THR A 121 13.64 -2.03 -3.02
C THR A 121 14.21 -0.72 -2.45
N ASP A 122 14.37 0.28 -3.33
CA ASP A 122 14.78 1.63 -2.91
C ASP A 122 13.72 2.24 -1.97
N PRO A 123 14.10 2.86 -0.84
CA PRO A 123 13.17 3.54 0.06
C PRO A 123 12.25 4.56 -0.61
N GLU A 124 12.69 5.24 -1.67
CA GLU A 124 11.87 6.19 -2.43
C GLU A 124 10.74 5.50 -3.22
N ASN A 125 10.91 4.22 -3.57
CA ASN A 125 9.88 3.41 -4.22
C ASN A 125 8.96 2.72 -3.21
N LEU A 126 9.36 2.64 -1.95
CA LEU A 126 8.55 2.05 -0.87
C LEU A 126 7.63 3.05 -0.18
N ILE A 127 8.10 4.30 -0.01
CA ILE A 127 7.32 5.30 0.73
C ILE A 127 5.94 5.53 0.10
N GLY A 128 4.90 5.48 0.91
CA GLY A 128 3.51 5.61 0.47
C GLY A 128 2.92 4.34 -0.16
N THR A 129 3.66 3.21 -0.16
CA THR A 129 3.14 1.88 -0.56
C THR A 129 2.88 1.01 0.67
N ALA A 130 2.41 -0.22 0.44
CA ALA A 130 2.19 -1.20 1.49
C ALA A 130 2.71 -2.58 1.10
N GLN A 131 2.86 -3.44 2.11
CA GLN A 131 3.11 -4.86 1.91
C GLN A 131 2.06 -5.67 2.68
N LEU A 132 1.38 -6.58 2.00
CA LEU A 132 0.52 -7.59 2.59
C LEU A 132 1.33 -8.88 2.74
N ILE A 133 1.47 -9.38 3.95
CA ILE A 133 2.18 -10.63 4.25
C ILE A 133 1.15 -11.65 4.76
N PRO A 134 0.90 -12.72 3.99
CA PRO A 134 -0.01 -13.79 4.41
C PRO A 134 0.48 -14.51 5.67
N PRO A 135 -0.41 -15.27 6.36
CA PRO A 135 -0.02 -16.09 7.49
C PRO A 135 1.15 -17.00 7.15
N GLN A 136 2.17 -17.02 8.01
CA GLN A 136 3.37 -17.84 7.82
C GLN A 136 3.18 -19.21 8.49
N ALA A 137 3.88 -20.22 7.98
CA ALA A 137 3.75 -21.61 8.48
C ALA A 137 4.13 -21.77 9.97
N ASP A 138 5.02 -20.92 10.48
CA ASP A 138 5.45 -20.87 11.87
C ASP A 138 4.53 -20.05 12.78
N SER A 139 3.51 -19.37 12.22
CA SER A 139 2.55 -18.58 12.99
C SER A 139 1.37 -19.42 13.45
N THR A 140 1.19 -19.52 14.76
CA THR A 140 0.03 -20.22 15.37
C THR A 140 -1.27 -19.42 15.22
N SER A 141 -1.19 -18.10 15.12
CA SER A 141 -2.36 -17.20 15.13
C SER A 141 -3.01 -17.03 13.77
N LYS A 142 -2.38 -17.47 12.67
CA LYS A 142 -2.88 -17.35 11.28
C LYS A 142 -3.31 -15.92 10.91
N HIS A 143 -2.60 -14.90 11.38
CA HIS A 143 -2.86 -13.51 11.05
C HIS A 143 -2.08 -13.10 9.80
N PHE A 144 -2.70 -12.24 9.00
CA PHE A 144 -2.00 -11.45 7.99
C PHE A 144 -1.29 -10.28 8.65
N VAL A 145 -0.17 -9.84 8.09
CA VAL A 145 0.53 -8.63 8.54
C VAL A 145 0.54 -7.59 7.44
N GLY A 146 0.02 -6.41 7.75
CA GLY A 146 0.00 -5.25 6.87
C GLY A 146 1.05 -4.22 7.28
N CYS A 147 2.03 -3.97 6.40
CA CYS A 147 3.06 -2.97 6.60
C CYS A 147 2.70 -1.72 5.80
N LEU A 148 2.45 -0.59 6.45
CA LEU A 148 2.31 0.70 5.78
C LEU A 148 3.67 1.41 5.79
N PHE A 149 4.26 1.65 4.64
CA PHE A 149 5.52 2.37 4.53
C PHE A 149 5.28 3.88 4.63
N THR A 150 5.27 4.39 5.86
CA THR A 150 4.92 5.79 6.16
C THR A 150 6.13 6.66 6.49
N SER A 151 7.31 6.09 6.68
CA SER A 151 8.56 6.83 6.92
C SER A 151 9.74 6.11 6.29
N ARG A 152 10.64 6.84 5.62
CA ARG A 152 11.86 6.26 5.03
C ARG A 152 12.77 5.64 6.08
N HIS A 153 12.87 6.30 7.23
CA HIS A 153 13.75 5.90 8.32
C HIS A 153 13.00 5.80 9.65
N TYR A 154 13.72 5.43 10.71
CA TYR A 154 13.23 5.39 12.08
C TYR A 154 14.15 6.18 13.03
N GLY A 155 13.73 6.33 14.29
CA GLY A 155 14.48 7.03 15.32
C GLY A 155 14.63 8.54 15.01
N ARG A 156 15.85 9.06 15.14
CA ARG A 156 16.13 10.48 14.89
C ARG A 156 16.06 10.88 13.41
N ARG A 157 16.20 9.92 12.51
CA ARG A 157 16.18 10.14 11.06
C ARG A 157 14.80 9.92 10.42
N LYS A 158 13.78 9.64 11.22
CA LYS A 158 12.43 9.47 10.69
C LYS A 158 11.97 10.73 9.95
N ASP A 159 11.09 10.55 9.00
CA ASP A 159 10.50 11.64 8.24
C ASP A 159 9.70 12.59 9.16
N SER A 160 9.41 13.78 8.66
CA SER A 160 8.59 14.75 9.40
C SER A 160 7.16 14.22 9.60
N PRO A 161 6.45 14.67 10.67
CA PRO A 161 5.05 14.30 10.86
C PRO A 161 4.15 14.61 9.65
N ALA A 162 4.43 15.70 8.91
CA ALA A 162 3.70 16.06 7.71
C ALA A 162 3.94 15.03 6.59
N SER A 163 5.20 14.68 6.31
CA SER A 163 5.55 13.69 5.28
C SER A 163 5.00 12.29 5.61
N ILE A 164 5.00 11.92 6.91
CA ILE A 164 4.40 10.66 7.37
C ILE A 164 2.89 10.64 7.09
N LEU A 165 2.18 11.74 7.34
CA LEU A 165 0.76 11.86 7.04
C LEU A 165 0.48 11.80 5.52
N GLU A 166 1.30 12.48 4.71
CA GLU A 166 1.21 12.44 3.25
C GLU A 166 1.36 11.00 2.70
N ALA A 167 2.27 10.21 3.27
CA ALA A 167 2.48 8.83 2.89
C ALA A 167 1.36 7.87 3.37
N THR A 168 0.64 8.23 4.44
CA THR A 168 -0.31 7.33 5.11
C THR A 168 -1.51 6.98 4.21
N GLY A 169 -2.12 7.96 3.59
CA GLY A 169 -3.28 7.74 2.71
C GLY A 169 -2.97 6.85 1.50
N PRO A 170 -1.92 7.16 0.72
CA PRO A 170 -1.47 6.28 -0.36
C PRO A 170 -1.14 4.86 0.11
N ALA A 171 -0.38 4.69 1.21
CA ALA A 171 -0.04 3.38 1.74
C ALA A 171 -1.27 2.56 2.15
N MET A 172 -2.25 3.19 2.79
CA MET A 172 -3.48 2.48 3.18
C MET A 172 -4.31 2.09 1.95
N ARG A 173 -4.46 2.95 0.95
CA ARG A 173 -5.15 2.61 -0.31
C ARG A 173 -4.47 1.44 -1.02
N ASP A 174 -3.14 1.43 -1.04
CA ASP A 174 -2.36 0.33 -1.63
C ASP A 174 -2.60 -0.98 -0.88
N LEU A 175 -2.61 -0.97 0.47
CA LEU A 175 -2.92 -2.15 1.27
C LEU A 175 -4.34 -2.68 1.00
N LEU A 176 -5.34 -1.80 0.93
CA LEU A 176 -6.71 -2.20 0.62
C LEU A 176 -6.84 -2.81 -0.79
N ARG A 177 -6.09 -2.30 -1.76
CA ARG A 177 -5.96 -2.87 -3.10
C ARG A 177 -5.36 -4.29 -3.04
N LEU A 178 -4.24 -4.45 -2.33
CA LEU A 178 -3.58 -5.76 -2.15
C LEU A 178 -4.50 -6.78 -1.47
N VAL A 179 -5.26 -6.38 -0.46
CA VAL A 179 -6.25 -7.25 0.20
C VAL A 179 -7.33 -7.70 -0.79
N ARG A 180 -7.87 -6.78 -1.57
CA ARG A 180 -8.90 -7.11 -2.58
C ARG A 180 -8.37 -8.09 -3.62
N GLU A 181 -7.15 -7.86 -4.13
CA GLU A 181 -6.50 -8.72 -5.11
C GLU A 181 -6.22 -10.10 -4.54
N PHE A 182 -5.70 -10.17 -3.31
CA PHE A 182 -5.49 -11.42 -2.60
C PHE A 182 -6.80 -12.21 -2.41
N ASN A 183 -7.84 -11.55 -1.88
CA ASN A 183 -9.13 -12.19 -1.62
C ASN A 183 -9.83 -12.68 -2.89
N ALA A 184 -9.57 -12.05 -4.05
CA ALA A 184 -10.09 -12.51 -5.35
C ALA A 184 -9.40 -13.79 -5.86
N GLY A 185 -8.18 -14.06 -5.40
CA GLY A 185 -7.36 -15.20 -5.85
C GLY A 185 -7.45 -16.45 -4.97
N VAL A 186 -8.12 -16.39 -3.81
CA VAL A 186 -8.17 -17.48 -2.82
C VAL A 186 -9.59 -17.87 -2.45
N GLY A 187 -9.75 -19.05 -1.81
CA GLY A 187 -11.04 -19.52 -1.30
C GLY A 187 -11.50 -18.78 -0.04
N ASP A 188 -12.79 -18.87 0.30
CA ASP A 188 -13.39 -18.13 1.43
C ASP A 188 -12.68 -18.35 2.77
N GLY A 189 -12.18 -19.57 3.03
CA GLY A 189 -11.48 -19.88 4.28
C GLY A 189 -10.06 -19.34 4.40
N GLU A 190 -9.51 -18.76 3.33
CA GLU A 190 -8.15 -18.22 3.25
C GLU A 190 -8.14 -16.68 3.12
N ARG A 191 -9.32 -16.09 2.96
CA ARG A 191 -9.46 -14.63 2.78
C ARG A 191 -9.12 -13.86 4.05
N VAL A 192 -8.65 -12.63 3.85
CA VAL A 192 -8.64 -11.63 4.92
C VAL A 192 -10.08 -11.39 5.35
N GLY A 193 -10.40 -11.68 6.61
CA GLY A 193 -11.71 -11.48 7.20
C GLY A 193 -11.86 -10.09 7.81
N GLU A 194 -11.26 -9.88 8.99
CA GLU A 194 -11.28 -8.58 9.67
C GLU A 194 -9.99 -7.80 9.43
N VAL A 195 -10.05 -6.49 9.61
CA VAL A 195 -8.89 -5.59 9.53
C VAL A 195 -8.75 -4.83 10.83
N TRP A 196 -7.67 -5.12 11.55
CA TRP A 196 -7.33 -4.49 12.81
C TRP A 196 -6.02 -3.72 12.68
N MET A 197 -5.87 -2.64 13.44
CA MET A 197 -4.65 -1.85 13.46
C MET A 197 -4.40 -1.24 14.85
N CYS A 198 -3.14 -0.94 15.16
CA CYS A 198 -2.82 -0.03 16.24
C CYS A 198 -3.10 1.42 15.83
N ARG A 199 -2.99 2.39 16.76
CA ARG A 199 -2.96 3.82 16.40
C ARG A 199 -1.68 4.11 15.62
N VAL A 200 -1.67 3.77 14.32
CA VAL A 200 -0.50 3.91 13.45
C VAL A 200 0.04 5.34 13.47
N ASN A 201 1.35 5.48 13.33
CA ASN A 201 2.11 6.73 13.37
C ASN A 201 2.14 7.44 14.75
N SER A 202 1.30 7.07 15.73
CA SER A 202 1.17 7.84 16.98
C SER A 202 2.32 7.61 17.96
N GLY A 203 2.89 6.41 18.01
CA GLY A 203 3.98 6.04 18.90
C GLY A 203 5.29 6.74 18.55
N LEU A 204 6.29 5.98 18.11
CA LEU A 204 7.64 6.48 17.82
C LEU A 204 7.70 7.48 16.66
N PHE A 205 6.73 7.46 15.76
CA PHE A 205 6.64 8.46 14.68
C PHE A 205 6.05 9.80 15.14
N ARG A 206 5.39 9.85 16.30
CA ARG A 206 4.92 11.08 16.96
C ARG A 206 3.94 11.92 16.13
N VAL A 207 3.11 11.28 15.33
CA VAL A 207 1.99 11.96 14.65
C VAL A 207 0.76 11.86 15.53
N PRO A 208 0.08 12.96 15.86
CA PRO A 208 -1.16 12.91 16.62
C PRO A 208 -2.20 12.00 15.96
N TRP A 209 -2.79 11.08 16.72
CA TRP A 209 -3.72 10.08 16.18
C TRP A 209 -4.89 10.71 15.42
N ALA A 210 -5.47 11.78 15.94
CA ALA A 210 -6.58 12.47 15.29
C ALA A 210 -6.27 12.88 13.83
N LYS A 211 -5.01 13.25 13.52
CA LYS A 211 -4.58 13.59 12.16
C LYS A 211 -4.51 12.34 11.26
N THR A 212 -3.95 11.26 11.79
CA THR A 212 -3.89 9.98 11.07
C THR A 212 -5.31 9.43 10.83
N ARG A 213 -6.17 9.46 11.85
CA ARG A 213 -7.57 9.05 11.75
C ARG A 213 -8.31 9.82 10.66
N GLY A 214 -8.17 11.15 10.62
CA GLY A 214 -8.81 11.97 9.58
C GLY A 214 -8.36 11.61 8.15
N VAL A 215 -7.09 11.22 7.96
CA VAL A 215 -6.59 10.71 6.67
C VAL A 215 -7.26 9.39 6.31
N LEU A 216 -7.41 8.46 7.27
CA LEU A 216 -8.02 7.15 7.04
C LEU A 216 -9.52 7.27 6.72
N GLU A 217 -10.27 8.08 7.48
CA GLU A 217 -11.70 8.31 7.27
C GLU A 217 -12.02 9.02 5.95
N GLY A 218 -11.03 9.69 5.34
CA GLY A 218 -11.13 10.29 4.01
C GLY A 218 -10.84 9.33 2.84
N ILE A 219 -10.54 8.05 3.10
CA ILE A 219 -10.26 7.07 2.04
C ILE A 219 -11.58 6.52 1.49
N GLU A 220 -11.81 6.70 0.20
CA GLU A 220 -12.92 6.07 -0.50
C GLU A 220 -12.69 4.56 -0.65
N VAL A 221 -13.69 3.78 -0.33
CA VAL A 221 -13.69 2.32 -0.47
C VAL A 221 -14.65 1.90 -1.58
N GLY A 222 -14.16 1.06 -2.49
CA GLY A 222 -14.96 0.53 -3.59
C GLY A 222 -15.85 -0.63 -3.14
N VAL A 223 -16.84 -0.94 -3.95
CA VAL A 223 -17.76 -2.05 -3.72
C VAL A 223 -17.00 -3.38 -3.59
N GLY A 224 -17.31 -4.16 -2.54
CA GLY A 224 -16.66 -5.44 -2.25
C GLY A 224 -15.26 -5.35 -1.66
N GLY A 225 -14.80 -4.14 -1.30
CA GLY A 225 -13.56 -3.91 -0.57
C GLY A 225 -13.76 -3.96 0.96
N VAL A 226 -12.68 -3.72 1.69
CA VAL A 226 -12.71 -3.55 3.15
C VAL A 226 -13.44 -2.27 3.49
N GLU A 227 -14.59 -2.36 4.15
CA GLU A 227 -15.41 -1.20 4.49
C GLU A 227 -15.01 -0.54 5.82
N GLY A 228 -14.30 -1.28 6.70
CA GLY A 228 -13.94 -0.79 8.01
C GLY A 228 -12.64 -1.35 8.56
N VAL A 229 -12.06 -0.58 9.46
CA VAL A 229 -10.85 -0.92 10.21
C VAL A 229 -11.11 -0.71 11.68
N ARG A 230 -10.78 -1.72 12.49
CA ARG A 230 -10.82 -1.67 13.95
C ARG A 230 -9.46 -1.22 14.49
N VAL A 231 -9.44 -0.13 15.22
CA VAL A 231 -8.24 0.38 15.88
C VAL A 231 -8.23 -0.10 17.31
N VAL A 232 -7.21 -0.88 17.65
CA VAL A 232 -7.07 -1.47 18.98
C VAL A 232 -5.89 -0.82 19.70
N SER A 233 -6.12 -0.36 20.92
CA SER A 233 -5.09 0.20 21.81
C SER A 233 -5.18 -0.44 23.20
N LEU A 234 -4.02 -0.61 23.84
CA LEU A 234 -3.99 -1.02 25.22
C LEU A 234 -4.65 0.03 26.12
N GLU A 235 -5.20 -0.41 27.25
CA GLU A 235 -5.63 0.55 28.31
C GLU A 235 -4.47 1.46 28.69
N GLU A 236 -4.74 2.75 28.79
CA GLU A 236 -3.81 3.68 29.36
C GLU A 236 -3.82 3.43 30.89
N GLY A 237 -2.75 2.78 31.39
CA GLY A 237 -2.55 2.53 32.82
C GLY A 237 -2.10 3.79 33.57
#